data_c97fc5e3c6afd7836e1bcdd8206b56f0
#
_entry.id   c97fc5e3c6afd7836e1bcdd8206b56f0
#
_cell.length_a   1.000
_cell.length_b   1.000
_cell.length_c   1.000
_cell.angle_alpha   90.00
_cell.angle_beta   90.00
_cell.angle_gamma   90.00
#
_symmetry.space_group_name_H-M   'P 1'
#
loop_
_entity.id
_entity.type
_entity.pdbx_description
1 polymer ?
#
loop_
_entity_poly.entity_id
_entity_poly.type
_entity_poly.pdbx_seq_one_letter_code
_entity_poly.pdbx_strand_id
1 'polypeptide(L)'
;GKEQELKMIVPNIPKEFNNYYEPFIGGGALYFYLNHKNSFINDKSIELVNLYNTIKNEEPKFYEFLNHIILDWNTLRDFIVENKDELLNFYNKANTSNLKVLVEDFLSNYRIKLNVLSCFNKSPSLMHHLYKKTMKLKEIELEAKNFKEKDILDTFECAFKGAYYTDLRDLYNLSFKVSLKVDPVSHSVLFFFIRSLCYSGMFRYNKKDEFNVPYGGISYNNKDLGKKI
;
A
#
# COMPACT_ATOMS: atom_id res chain seq x y z
N GLY A 1 -14.62 1.41 -5.27
CA GLY A 1 -15.66 2.03 -4.43
C GLY A 1 -16.85 2.47 -5.27
N LYS A 2 -17.90 2.91 -4.65
CA LYS A 2 -19.15 3.31 -5.34
C LYS A 2 -19.09 4.68 -6.04
N GLU A 3 -17.91 5.23 -6.24
CA GLU A 3 -17.72 6.53 -6.90
C GLU A 3 -18.28 6.53 -8.33
N GLN A 4 -18.14 5.41 -9.05
CA GLN A 4 -18.72 5.28 -10.39
C GLN A 4 -20.25 5.22 -10.39
N GLU A 5 -20.86 4.80 -9.28
CA GLU A 5 -22.30 4.69 -9.10
C GLU A 5 -22.95 6.04 -8.74
N LEU A 6 -22.17 7.05 -8.33
CA LEU A 6 -22.70 8.37 -7.96
C LEU A 6 -23.54 9.00 -9.06
N LYS A 7 -23.16 8.80 -10.32
CA LYS A 7 -23.94 9.30 -11.49
C LYS A 7 -25.38 8.79 -11.51
N MET A 8 -25.60 7.59 -10.97
CA MET A 8 -26.94 6.98 -10.92
C MET A 8 -27.66 7.29 -9.59
N ILE A 9 -26.91 7.46 -8.50
CA ILE A 9 -27.47 7.69 -7.17
C ILE A 9 -27.92 9.14 -7.00
N VAL A 10 -27.06 10.10 -7.36
CA VAL A 10 -27.26 11.54 -7.11
C VAL A 10 -28.57 12.07 -7.69
N PRO A 11 -29.01 11.73 -8.91
CA PRO A 11 -30.27 12.22 -9.46
C PRO A 11 -31.52 11.76 -8.68
N ASN A 12 -31.38 10.70 -7.86
CA ASN A 12 -32.50 10.14 -7.08
C ASN A 12 -32.52 10.62 -5.61
N ILE A 13 -31.58 11.50 -5.22
CA ILE A 13 -31.56 12.08 -3.88
C ILE A 13 -32.54 13.25 -3.81
N PRO A 14 -33.30 13.40 -2.71
CA PRO A 14 -34.14 14.59 -2.50
C PRO A 14 -33.28 15.87 -2.58
N LYS A 15 -33.81 16.92 -3.21
CA LYS A 15 -33.10 18.19 -3.35
C LYS A 15 -32.87 18.89 -2.02
N GLU A 16 -33.79 18.69 -1.07
CA GLU A 16 -33.73 19.28 0.26
C GLU A 16 -33.97 18.19 1.31
N PHE A 17 -33.12 18.13 2.31
CA PHE A 17 -33.25 17.25 3.47
C PHE A 17 -32.47 17.83 4.67
N ASN A 18 -32.95 17.56 5.87
CA ASN A 18 -32.36 18.11 7.09
C ASN A 18 -31.16 17.31 7.60
N ASN A 19 -31.22 16.00 7.46
CA ASN A 19 -30.22 15.09 7.99
C ASN A 19 -29.85 14.03 6.95
N TYR A 20 -28.59 13.65 6.91
CA TYR A 20 -28.08 12.54 6.11
C TYR A 20 -27.57 11.41 7.00
N TYR A 21 -28.00 10.19 6.76
CA TYR A 21 -27.59 9.00 7.51
C TYR A 21 -27.00 7.96 6.56
N GLU A 22 -25.75 7.55 6.81
CA GLU A 22 -25.09 6.49 6.06
C GLU A 22 -24.56 5.42 7.03
N PRO A 23 -25.37 4.39 7.35
CA PRO A 23 -25.03 3.37 8.35
C PRO A 23 -23.97 2.37 7.87
N PHE A 24 -23.64 2.34 6.58
CA PHE A 24 -22.64 1.48 5.94
C PHE A 24 -21.75 2.32 5.02
N ILE A 25 -21.00 3.26 5.62
CA ILE A 25 -20.30 4.30 4.87
C ILE A 25 -19.20 3.73 3.93
N GLY A 26 -18.54 2.65 4.30
CA GLY A 26 -17.47 2.07 3.50
C GLY A 26 -16.39 3.08 3.11
N GLY A 27 -16.28 3.42 1.82
CA GLY A 27 -15.36 4.42 1.30
C GLY A 27 -15.87 5.86 1.33
N GLY A 28 -17.10 6.10 1.78
CA GLY A 28 -17.69 7.41 1.94
C GLY A 28 -17.99 8.17 0.64
N ALA A 29 -18.09 7.47 -0.50
CA ALA A 29 -18.23 8.14 -1.79
C ALA A 29 -19.42 9.12 -1.84
N LEU A 30 -20.58 8.71 -1.33
CA LEU A 30 -21.76 9.57 -1.30
C LEU A 30 -21.65 10.64 -0.22
N TYR A 31 -21.17 10.28 0.98
CA TYR A 31 -20.92 11.20 2.08
C TYR A 31 -20.03 12.37 1.66
N PHE A 32 -18.87 12.10 1.06
CA PHE A 32 -17.95 13.14 0.59
C PHE A 32 -18.52 13.94 -0.59
N TYR A 33 -19.29 13.30 -1.47
CA TYR A 33 -19.94 14.00 -2.58
C TYR A 33 -20.99 15.00 -2.10
N LEU A 34 -21.83 14.60 -1.15
CA LEU A 34 -22.90 15.44 -0.62
C LEU A 34 -22.37 16.57 0.26
N ASN A 35 -21.29 16.31 1.00
CA ASN A 35 -20.71 17.25 1.96
C ASN A 35 -21.78 17.94 2.84
N HIS A 36 -22.78 17.15 3.29
CA HIS A 36 -23.92 17.68 4.02
C HIS A 36 -23.58 17.95 5.48
N LYS A 37 -23.95 19.15 6.00
CA LYS A 37 -23.56 19.62 7.33
C LYS A 37 -24.02 18.68 8.47
N ASN A 38 -25.25 18.16 8.38
CA ASN A 38 -25.83 17.29 9.39
C ASN A 38 -25.76 15.83 8.92
N SER A 39 -24.55 15.27 8.92
CA SER A 39 -24.30 13.89 8.48
C SER A 39 -23.98 12.98 9.66
N PHE A 40 -24.61 11.82 9.67
CA PHE A 40 -24.41 10.76 10.66
C PHE A 40 -23.95 9.50 9.92
N ILE A 41 -22.68 9.13 10.15
CA ILE A 41 -22.03 8.02 9.47
C ILE A 41 -21.69 6.90 10.44
N ASN A 42 -21.78 5.66 9.97
CA ASN A 42 -21.37 4.47 10.70
C ASN A 42 -20.89 3.38 9.76
N ASP A 43 -20.18 2.38 10.31
CA ASP A 43 -19.83 1.15 9.60
C ASP A 43 -19.71 0.00 10.59
N LYS A 44 -19.80 -1.25 10.08
CA LYS A 44 -19.57 -2.44 10.89
C LYS A 44 -18.06 -2.60 11.24
N SER A 45 -17.17 -2.11 10.37
CA SER A 45 -15.71 -2.16 10.60
C SER A 45 -15.32 -1.10 11.62
N ILE A 46 -14.86 -1.55 12.78
CA ILE A 46 -14.38 -0.66 13.84
C ILE A 46 -13.13 0.10 13.41
N GLU A 47 -12.28 -0.50 12.58
CA GLU A 47 -11.06 0.12 12.04
C GLU A 47 -11.42 1.31 11.15
N LEU A 48 -12.51 1.15 10.37
CA LEU A 48 -13.00 2.22 9.52
C LEU A 48 -13.60 3.37 10.32
N VAL A 49 -14.39 3.05 11.35
CA VAL A 49 -14.95 4.05 12.27
C VAL A 49 -13.82 4.79 12.99
N ASN A 50 -12.79 4.07 13.47
CA ASN A 50 -11.62 4.67 14.12
C ASN A 50 -10.87 5.59 13.16
N LEU A 51 -10.66 5.18 11.90
CA LEU A 51 -10.04 6.02 10.88
C LEU A 51 -10.82 7.34 10.67
N TYR A 52 -12.14 7.27 10.48
CA TYR A 52 -12.96 8.46 10.31
C TYR A 52 -12.92 9.38 11.54
N ASN A 53 -12.96 8.82 12.75
CA ASN A 53 -12.82 9.59 13.99
C ASN A 53 -11.46 10.25 14.10
N THR A 54 -10.37 9.55 13.76
CA THR A 54 -9.00 10.09 13.78
C THR A 54 -8.87 11.27 12.82
N ILE A 55 -9.41 11.15 11.60
CA ILE A 55 -9.41 12.23 10.60
C ILE A 55 -10.29 13.40 11.07
N LYS A 56 -11.49 13.13 11.57
CA LYS A 56 -12.42 14.16 12.10
C LYS A 56 -11.81 14.97 13.23
N ASN A 57 -11.03 14.33 14.10
CA ASN A 57 -10.39 14.98 15.24
C ASN A 57 -9.09 15.70 14.85
N GLU A 58 -8.69 15.65 13.58
CA GLU A 58 -7.46 16.25 13.04
C GLU A 58 -6.22 15.88 13.87
N GLU A 59 -6.11 14.58 14.25
CA GLU A 59 -5.04 14.09 15.11
C GLU A 59 -3.65 14.32 14.46
N PRO A 60 -2.78 15.19 15.03
CA PRO A 60 -1.53 15.56 14.39
C PRO A 60 -0.60 14.37 14.15
N LYS A 61 -0.57 13.39 15.06
CA LYS A 61 0.22 12.16 14.94
C LYS A 61 -0.17 11.32 13.72
N PHE A 62 -1.45 11.38 13.29
CA PHE A 62 -1.90 10.68 12.11
C PHE A 62 -1.19 11.22 10.87
N TYR A 63 -1.19 12.53 10.69
CA TYR A 63 -0.57 13.19 9.54
C TYR A 63 0.95 13.08 9.57
N GLU A 64 1.58 13.19 10.73
CA GLU A 64 3.02 13.00 10.90
C GLU A 64 3.44 11.58 10.46
N PHE A 65 2.81 10.54 11.00
CA PHE A 65 3.16 9.16 10.67
C PHE A 65 2.85 8.84 9.20
N LEU A 66 1.73 9.33 8.67
CA LEU A 66 1.40 9.16 7.27
C LEU A 66 2.40 9.85 6.35
N ASN A 67 2.88 11.03 6.70
CA ASN A 67 3.93 11.72 5.96
C ASN A 67 5.24 10.90 5.94
N HIS A 68 5.62 10.27 7.03
CA HIS A 68 6.78 9.36 7.05
C HIS A 68 6.59 8.20 6.07
N ILE A 69 5.41 7.60 6.02
CA ILE A 69 5.09 6.52 5.06
C ILE A 69 5.15 7.04 3.61
N ILE A 70 4.62 8.24 3.34
CA ILE A 70 4.65 8.86 2.00
C ILE A 70 6.08 9.15 1.57
N LEU A 71 6.91 9.68 2.47
CA LEU A 71 8.33 9.91 2.22
C LEU A 71 9.05 8.59 1.89
N ASP A 72 8.82 7.55 2.69
CA ASP A 72 9.39 6.22 2.42
C ASP A 72 8.96 5.67 1.06
N TRP A 73 7.67 5.83 0.72
CA TRP A 73 7.12 5.39 -0.56
C TRP A 73 7.77 6.07 -1.76
N ASN A 74 8.08 7.36 -1.63
CA ASN A 74 8.80 8.14 -2.65
C ASN A 74 10.29 7.75 -2.68
N THR A 75 10.93 7.60 -1.53
CA THR A 75 12.33 7.13 -1.43
C THR A 75 12.54 5.80 -2.15
N LEU A 76 11.58 4.87 -2.08
CA LEU A 76 11.67 3.60 -2.81
C LEU A 76 11.64 3.80 -4.34
N ARG A 77 10.87 4.77 -4.82
CA ARG A 77 10.84 5.14 -6.24
C ARG A 77 12.16 5.80 -6.66
N ASP A 78 12.62 6.78 -5.87
CA ASP A 78 13.84 7.51 -6.15
C ASP A 78 15.04 6.57 -6.17
N PHE A 79 15.09 5.59 -5.26
CA PHE A 79 16.09 4.54 -5.25
C PHE A 79 16.15 3.76 -6.58
N ILE A 80 15.00 3.41 -7.16
CA ILE A 80 14.94 2.71 -8.45
C ILE A 80 15.49 3.60 -9.58
N VAL A 81 15.17 4.89 -9.56
CA VAL A 81 15.62 5.84 -10.58
C VAL A 81 17.12 6.09 -10.46
N GLU A 82 17.63 6.32 -9.26
CA GLU A 82 19.04 6.62 -8.98
C GLU A 82 19.97 5.42 -9.24
N ASN A 83 19.48 4.20 -9.03
CA ASN A 83 20.27 2.97 -9.21
C ASN A 83 19.82 2.16 -10.45
N LYS A 84 19.35 2.87 -11.49
CA LYS A 84 18.85 2.25 -12.71
C LYS A 84 19.84 1.29 -13.36
N ASP A 85 21.06 1.73 -13.56
CA ASP A 85 22.09 0.97 -14.28
C ASP A 85 22.52 -0.27 -13.50
N GLU A 86 22.65 -0.14 -12.19
CA GLU A 86 22.95 -1.25 -11.28
C GLU A 86 21.85 -2.30 -11.24
N LEU A 87 20.59 -1.87 -11.24
CA LEU A 87 19.43 -2.76 -11.29
C LEU A 87 19.34 -3.50 -12.62
N LEU A 88 19.62 -2.83 -13.73
CA LEU A 88 19.66 -3.46 -15.05
C LEU A 88 20.85 -4.43 -15.16
N ASN A 89 22.02 -4.08 -14.63
CA ASN A 89 23.17 -4.98 -14.56
C ASN A 89 22.88 -6.21 -13.67
N PHE A 90 22.24 -6.01 -12.51
CA PHE A 90 21.75 -7.11 -11.67
C PHE A 90 20.82 -8.04 -12.46
N TYR A 91 19.84 -7.48 -13.16
CA TYR A 91 18.90 -8.24 -13.97
C TYR A 91 19.61 -9.04 -15.06
N ASN A 92 20.55 -8.43 -15.79
CA ASN A 92 21.28 -9.07 -16.89
C ASN A 92 22.17 -10.23 -16.41
N LYS A 93 22.74 -10.14 -15.20
CA LYS A 93 23.53 -11.21 -14.58
C LYS A 93 22.67 -12.32 -13.97
N ALA A 94 21.41 -12.05 -13.70
CA ALA A 94 20.51 -12.99 -13.04
C ALA A 94 20.09 -14.13 -13.97
N ASN A 95 20.13 -15.35 -13.44
CA ASN A 95 19.55 -16.55 -14.03
C ASN A 95 18.94 -17.42 -12.92
N THR A 96 18.25 -18.48 -13.28
CA THR A 96 17.52 -19.33 -12.33
C THR A 96 18.42 -20.01 -11.29
N SER A 97 19.70 -20.26 -11.60
CA SER A 97 20.64 -20.96 -10.71
C SER A 97 21.36 -20.03 -9.73
N ASN A 98 21.62 -18.76 -10.11
CA ASN A 98 22.38 -17.83 -9.27
C ASN A 98 21.54 -16.76 -8.56
N LEU A 99 20.25 -16.65 -8.89
CA LEU A 99 19.41 -15.51 -8.50
C LEU A 99 19.36 -15.29 -6.99
N LYS A 100 19.29 -16.33 -6.17
CA LYS A 100 19.22 -16.18 -4.72
C LYS A 100 20.47 -15.47 -4.18
N VAL A 101 21.64 -15.92 -4.59
CA VAL A 101 22.93 -15.34 -4.16
C VAL A 101 23.05 -13.91 -4.68
N LEU A 102 22.65 -13.64 -5.93
CA LEU A 102 22.70 -12.30 -6.50
C LEU A 102 21.77 -11.31 -5.78
N VAL A 103 20.58 -11.76 -5.33
CA VAL A 103 19.66 -10.91 -4.54
C VAL A 103 20.28 -10.58 -3.18
N GLU A 104 20.87 -11.56 -2.50
CA GLU A 104 21.53 -11.36 -1.21
C GLU A 104 22.72 -10.38 -1.35
N ASP A 105 23.56 -10.56 -2.37
CA ASP A 105 24.69 -9.69 -2.66
C ASP A 105 24.24 -8.27 -3.00
N PHE A 106 23.26 -8.13 -3.91
CA PHE A 106 22.71 -6.83 -4.27
C PHE A 106 22.21 -6.08 -3.03
N LEU A 107 21.37 -6.70 -2.20
CA LEU A 107 20.79 -6.06 -1.02
C LEU A 107 21.84 -5.75 0.06
N SER A 108 22.97 -6.47 0.10
CA SER A 108 24.07 -6.18 1.03
C SER A 108 24.87 -4.93 0.67
N ASN A 109 24.93 -4.59 -0.62
CA ASN A 109 25.71 -3.47 -1.15
C ASN A 109 24.95 -2.12 -1.10
N TYR A 110 23.63 -2.14 -0.91
CA TYR A 110 22.81 -0.94 -0.89
C TYR A 110 22.16 -0.71 0.48
N ARG A 111 22.04 0.56 0.86
CA ARG A 111 21.32 0.98 2.07
C ARG A 111 20.17 1.90 1.68
N ILE A 112 18.96 1.44 1.92
CA ILE A 112 17.74 2.26 1.76
C ILE A 112 17.38 2.77 3.14
N LYS A 113 17.48 4.09 3.34
CA LYS A 113 17.10 4.73 4.59
C LYS A 113 15.63 5.09 4.56
N LEU A 114 14.83 4.39 5.34
CA LEU A 114 13.41 4.66 5.50
C LEU A 114 13.14 5.17 6.92
N ASN A 115 12.10 5.98 7.05
CA ASN A 115 11.67 6.57 8.32
C ASN A 115 10.96 5.54 9.21
N VAL A 116 10.14 4.68 8.60
CA VAL A 116 9.31 3.71 9.34
C VAL A 116 10.01 2.37 9.48
N LEU A 117 10.69 1.90 8.44
CA LEU A 117 11.36 0.60 8.41
C LEU A 117 12.89 0.74 8.29
N SER A 118 13.55 1.05 9.41
CA SER A 118 14.99 1.33 9.46
C SER A 118 15.90 0.21 8.95
N CYS A 119 15.44 -1.04 8.98
CA CYS A 119 16.18 -2.24 8.54
C CYS A 119 15.61 -2.85 7.25
N PHE A 120 14.97 -2.04 6.40
CA PHE A 120 14.24 -2.53 5.23
C PHE A 120 15.08 -3.38 4.27
N ASN A 121 16.34 -3.06 4.01
CA ASN A 121 17.20 -3.88 3.16
C ASN A 121 17.56 -5.26 3.74
N LYS A 122 17.30 -5.50 5.01
CA LYS A 122 17.39 -6.83 5.63
C LYS A 122 16.02 -7.53 5.74
N SER A 123 14.97 -6.90 5.22
CA SER A 123 13.63 -7.46 5.28
C SER A 123 13.53 -8.76 4.47
N PRO A 124 13.04 -9.86 5.09
CA PRO A 124 12.72 -11.10 4.37
C PRO A 124 11.69 -10.86 3.24
N SER A 125 10.77 -9.91 3.43
CA SER A 125 9.79 -9.53 2.41
C SER A 125 10.48 -8.93 1.18
N LEU A 126 11.47 -8.04 1.36
CA LEU A 126 12.21 -7.45 0.24
C LEU A 126 12.97 -8.51 -0.55
N MET A 127 13.70 -9.38 0.15
CA MET A 127 14.41 -10.51 -0.48
C MET A 127 13.44 -11.39 -1.29
N HIS A 128 12.32 -11.76 -0.69
CA HIS A 128 11.31 -12.61 -1.34
C HIS A 128 10.68 -11.93 -2.56
N HIS A 129 10.28 -10.67 -2.45
CA HIS A 129 9.64 -9.94 -3.55
C HIS A 129 10.61 -9.73 -4.71
N LEU A 130 11.86 -9.32 -4.43
CA LEU A 130 12.88 -9.11 -5.46
C LEU A 130 13.20 -10.43 -6.19
N TYR A 131 13.44 -11.50 -5.43
CA TYR A 131 13.67 -12.84 -5.98
C TYR A 131 12.50 -13.28 -6.87
N LYS A 132 11.28 -13.27 -6.35
CA LYS A 132 10.09 -13.76 -7.05
C LYS A 132 9.78 -12.98 -8.33
N LYS A 133 9.93 -11.65 -8.29
CA LYS A 133 9.68 -10.79 -9.45
C LYS A 133 10.74 -10.97 -10.52
N THR A 134 12.01 -11.04 -10.14
CA THR A 134 13.10 -11.28 -11.09
C THR A 134 13.00 -12.68 -11.71
N MET A 135 12.70 -13.70 -10.91
CA MET A 135 12.48 -15.06 -11.42
C MET A 135 11.37 -15.08 -12.48
N LYS A 136 10.24 -14.43 -12.18
CA LYS A 136 9.11 -14.39 -13.12
C LYS A 136 9.46 -13.68 -14.43
N LEU A 137 10.22 -12.57 -14.38
CA LEU A 137 10.70 -11.92 -15.60
C LEU A 137 11.61 -12.86 -16.41
N LYS A 138 12.53 -13.57 -15.74
CA LYS A 138 13.45 -14.51 -16.41
C LYS A 138 12.70 -15.72 -17.03
N GLU A 139 11.69 -16.24 -16.36
CA GLU A 139 10.84 -17.29 -16.92
C GLU A 139 10.13 -16.84 -18.21
N ILE A 140 9.55 -15.63 -18.20
CA ILE A 140 8.85 -15.07 -19.37
C ILE A 140 9.84 -14.76 -20.52
N GLU A 141 11.06 -14.31 -20.18
CA GLU A 141 12.12 -14.03 -21.16
C GLU A 141 12.53 -15.30 -21.94
N LEU A 142 12.54 -16.46 -21.27
CA LEU A 142 12.79 -17.76 -21.92
C LEU A 142 11.70 -18.15 -22.94
N GLU A 143 10.50 -17.59 -22.83
CA GLU A 143 9.38 -17.77 -23.77
C GLU A 143 9.43 -16.79 -24.97
N ALA A 144 10.60 -16.21 -25.27
CA ALA A 144 10.88 -15.29 -26.39
C ALA A 144 10.25 -13.89 -26.28
N LYS A 145 10.08 -13.37 -25.07
CA LYS A 145 9.67 -11.97 -24.84
C LYS A 145 10.85 -11.16 -24.27
N ASN A 146 11.40 -10.26 -25.08
CA ASN A 146 12.34 -9.26 -24.57
C ASN A 146 11.58 -8.15 -23.87
N PHE A 147 11.96 -7.84 -22.62
CA PHE A 147 11.42 -6.72 -21.88
C PHE A 147 12.18 -5.43 -22.24
N LYS A 148 11.45 -4.32 -22.29
CA LYS A 148 12.06 -2.98 -22.30
C LYS A 148 12.64 -2.70 -20.90
N GLU A 149 13.70 -1.89 -20.84
CA GLU A 149 14.27 -1.44 -19.55
C GLU A 149 13.21 -0.91 -18.59
N LYS A 150 12.26 -0.12 -19.11
CA LYS A 150 11.15 0.39 -18.33
C LYS A 150 10.33 -0.70 -17.65
N ASP A 151 10.02 -1.79 -18.35
CA ASP A 151 9.19 -2.88 -17.80
C ASP A 151 9.92 -3.60 -16.67
N ILE A 152 11.26 -3.73 -16.80
CA ILE A 152 12.12 -4.30 -15.76
C ILE A 152 12.14 -3.39 -14.53
N LEU A 153 12.36 -2.09 -14.72
CA LEU A 153 12.40 -1.11 -13.63
C LEU A 153 11.06 -0.95 -12.93
N ASP A 154 9.94 -0.89 -13.67
CA ASP A 154 8.59 -0.87 -13.11
C ASP A 154 8.30 -2.13 -12.27
N THR A 155 8.85 -3.28 -12.69
CA THR A 155 8.75 -4.55 -11.94
C THR A 155 9.59 -4.50 -10.66
N PHE A 156 10.79 -3.92 -10.70
CA PHE A 156 11.61 -3.72 -9.50
C PHE A 156 10.96 -2.73 -8.53
N GLU A 157 10.45 -1.60 -9.01
CA GLU A 157 9.67 -0.69 -8.17
C GLU A 157 8.50 -1.43 -7.49
N CYS A 158 7.79 -2.27 -8.25
CA CYS A 158 6.73 -3.12 -7.72
C CYS A 158 7.25 -4.14 -6.67
N ALA A 159 8.47 -4.65 -6.82
CA ALA A 159 9.06 -5.55 -5.83
C ALA A 159 9.36 -4.82 -4.52
N PHE A 160 10.01 -3.66 -4.57
CA PHE A 160 10.37 -2.85 -3.40
C PHE A 160 9.12 -2.32 -2.69
N LYS A 161 8.19 -1.71 -3.42
CA LYS A 161 6.92 -1.21 -2.87
C LYS A 161 6.02 -2.32 -2.34
N GLY A 162 6.00 -3.47 -3.01
CA GLY A 162 5.27 -4.65 -2.55
C GLY A 162 5.83 -5.24 -1.27
N ALA A 163 7.16 -5.22 -1.09
CA ALA A 163 7.81 -5.63 0.14
C ALA A 163 7.49 -4.66 1.30
N TYR A 164 7.63 -3.36 1.06
CA TYR A 164 7.29 -2.33 2.04
C TYR A 164 5.83 -2.43 2.48
N TYR A 165 4.91 -2.61 1.52
CA TYR A 165 3.51 -2.87 1.80
C TYR A 165 3.32 -4.12 2.68
N THR A 166 4.04 -5.20 2.38
CA THR A 166 3.95 -6.47 3.13
C THR A 166 4.41 -6.27 4.57
N ASP A 167 5.53 -5.61 4.78
CA ASP A 167 6.07 -5.34 6.12
C ASP A 167 5.14 -4.44 6.94
N LEU A 168 4.56 -3.39 6.34
CA LEU A 168 3.57 -2.54 7.04
C LEU A 168 2.25 -3.26 7.29
N ARG A 169 1.82 -4.15 6.40
CA ARG A 169 0.65 -5.02 6.62
C ARG A 169 0.89 -5.97 7.79
N ASP A 170 2.09 -6.54 7.88
CA ASP A 170 2.44 -7.45 8.95
C ASP A 170 2.54 -6.69 10.29
N LEU A 171 3.05 -5.46 10.28
CA LEU A 171 3.01 -4.55 11.43
C LEU A 171 1.56 -4.23 11.85
N TYR A 172 0.67 -3.96 10.90
CA TYR A 172 -0.76 -3.78 11.15
C TYR A 172 -1.38 -5.03 11.81
N ASN A 173 -1.11 -6.21 11.28
CA ASN A 173 -1.62 -7.46 11.85
C ASN A 173 -1.07 -7.73 13.26
N LEU A 174 0.19 -7.39 13.53
CA LEU A 174 0.80 -7.51 14.85
C LEU A 174 0.20 -6.55 15.87
N SER A 175 -0.31 -5.39 15.42
CA SER A 175 -0.90 -4.39 16.31
C SER A 175 -2.18 -4.86 17.02
N PHE A 176 -2.86 -5.88 16.50
CA PHE A 176 -3.99 -6.55 17.17
C PHE A 176 -3.56 -7.60 18.21
N LYS A 177 -2.32 -8.07 18.13
CA LYS A 177 -1.82 -9.06 19.09
C LYS A 177 -1.39 -8.31 20.36
N VAL A 178 -1.87 -8.77 21.50
CA VAL A 178 -1.75 -8.15 22.85
C VAL A 178 -0.32 -7.75 23.25
N SER A 179 0.69 -8.23 22.54
CA SER A 179 2.11 -7.99 22.83
C SER A 179 2.67 -6.65 22.31
N LEU A 180 2.03 -6.04 21.32
CA LEU A 180 2.44 -4.75 20.76
C LEU A 180 1.28 -3.75 20.91
N LYS A 181 1.33 -2.92 21.95
CA LYS A 181 0.41 -1.78 22.13
C LYS A 181 0.77 -0.69 21.10
N VAL A 182 0.35 -0.89 19.86
CA VAL A 182 0.35 0.20 18.88
C VAL A 182 -0.81 1.13 19.25
N ASP A 183 -0.54 2.44 19.33
CA ASP A 183 -1.59 3.40 19.64
C ASP A 183 -2.66 3.43 18.53
N PRO A 184 -3.93 3.76 18.88
CA PRO A 184 -5.04 3.72 17.92
C PRO A 184 -4.84 4.60 16.68
N VAL A 185 -4.09 5.68 16.82
CA VAL A 185 -3.80 6.63 15.72
C VAL A 185 -2.86 5.96 14.71
N SER A 186 -1.74 5.41 15.19
CA SER A 186 -0.79 4.67 14.34
C SER A 186 -1.45 3.48 13.64
N HIS A 187 -2.35 2.78 14.35
CA HIS A 187 -3.15 1.71 13.76
C HIS A 187 -4.02 2.22 12.62
N SER A 188 -4.68 3.37 12.78
CA SER A 188 -5.51 4.00 11.73
C SER A 188 -4.68 4.40 10.51
N VAL A 189 -3.44 4.86 10.69
CA VAL A 189 -2.52 5.16 9.58
C VAL A 189 -2.17 3.91 8.79
N LEU A 190 -1.77 2.84 9.48
CA LEU A 190 -1.45 1.55 8.83
C LEU A 190 -2.68 1.00 8.08
N PHE A 191 -3.85 1.07 8.70
CA PHE A 191 -5.11 0.68 8.06
C PHE A 191 -5.39 1.48 6.79
N PHE A 192 -5.27 2.81 6.84
CA PHE A 192 -5.44 3.68 5.68
C PHE A 192 -4.46 3.31 4.55
N PHE A 193 -3.19 3.10 4.89
CA PHE A 193 -2.15 2.75 3.93
C PHE A 193 -2.44 1.41 3.23
N ILE A 194 -2.64 0.33 4.01
CA ILE A 194 -2.86 -1.00 3.44
C ILE A 194 -4.13 -1.06 2.60
N ARG A 195 -5.22 -0.41 3.06
CA ARG A 195 -6.48 -0.33 2.32
C ARG A 195 -6.34 0.43 1.02
N SER A 196 -5.54 1.49 1.01
CA SER A 196 -5.32 2.31 -0.18
C SER A 196 -4.55 1.56 -1.27
N LEU A 197 -3.70 0.61 -0.91
CA LEU A 197 -2.75 -0.05 -1.80
C LEU A 197 -3.00 -1.54 -1.99
N CYS A 198 -3.93 -2.15 -1.26
CA CYS A 198 -4.28 -3.56 -1.44
C CYS A 198 -4.94 -3.82 -2.81
N TYR A 199 -4.77 -5.02 -3.33
CA TYR A 199 -5.33 -5.45 -4.61
C TYR A 199 -6.84 -5.26 -4.65
N SER A 200 -7.33 -4.54 -5.66
CA SER A 200 -8.75 -4.21 -5.90
C SER A 200 -9.47 -3.51 -4.74
N GLY A 201 -8.74 -2.96 -3.76
CA GLY A 201 -9.35 -2.39 -2.55
C GLY A 201 -10.15 -3.40 -1.73
N MET A 202 -9.87 -4.70 -1.89
CA MET A 202 -10.57 -5.77 -1.18
C MET A 202 -10.32 -5.71 0.31
N PHE A 203 -11.36 -6.04 1.08
CA PHE A 203 -11.33 -6.13 2.53
C PHE A 203 -11.51 -7.58 2.93
N ARG A 204 -10.40 -8.25 3.26
CA ARG A 204 -10.42 -9.68 3.57
C ARG A 204 -9.41 -10.04 4.66
N TYR A 205 -9.88 -10.79 5.62
CA TYR A 205 -9.09 -11.39 6.69
C TYR A 205 -9.04 -12.91 6.53
N ASN A 206 -7.96 -13.52 7.00
CA ASN A 206 -7.82 -14.97 7.05
C ASN A 206 -8.50 -15.55 8.32
N LYS A 207 -8.43 -16.87 8.50
CA LYS A 207 -9.01 -17.57 9.68
C LYS A 207 -8.37 -17.18 11.02
N LYS A 208 -7.26 -16.41 10.99
CA LYS A 208 -6.57 -15.90 12.18
C LYS A 208 -6.86 -14.42 12.42
N ASP A 209 -7.88 -13.86 11.75
CA ASP A 209 -8.25 -12.44 11.76
C ASP A 209 -7.12 -11.50 11.31
N GLU A 210 -6.19 -12.00 10.45
CA GLU A 210 -5.13 -11.20 9.87
C GLU A 210 -5.52 -10.70 8.48
N PHE A 211 -5.31 -9.43 8.20
CA PHE A 211 -5.49 -8.86 6.87
C PHE A 211 -4.51 -9.50 5.88
N ASN A 212 -5.01 -10.15 4.84
CA ASN A 212 -4.19 -10.98 3.96
C ASN A 212 -4.28 -10.63 2.47
N VAL A 213 -4.81 -9.45 2.13
CA VAL A 213 -4.85 -9.00 0.73
C VAL A 213 -3.45 -8.54 0.30
N PRO A 214 -2.94 -8.99 -0.86
CA PRO A 214 -1.63 -8.59 -1.35
C PRO A 214 -1.63 -7.15 -1.87
N TYR A 215 -0.43 -6.60 -2.10
CA TYR A 215 -0.23 -5.35 -2.83
C TYR A 215 -0.86 -5.38 -4.23
N GLY A 216 -1.41 -4.25 -4.67
CA GLY A 216 -2.14 -4.14 -5.94
C GLY A 216 -1.29 -4.27 -7.21
N GLY A 217 0.04 -4.33 -7.07
CA GLY A 217 0.96 -4.54 -8.19
C GLY A 217 1.37 -3.26 -8.92
N ILE A 218 1.94 -3.40 -10.12
CA ILE A 218 2.57 -2.33 -10.91
C ILE A 218 1.63 -1.12 -11.11
N SER A 219 0.34 -1.36 -11.36
CA SER A 219 -0.64 -0.28 -11.53
C SER A 219 -0.84 0.60 -10.29
N TYR A 220 -0.32 0.16 -9.14
CA TYR A 220 -0.38 0.90 -7.87
C TYR A 220 0.92 1.64 -7.53
N ASN A 221 2.01 1.43 -8.28
CA ASN A 221 3.30 2.09 -8.03
C ASN A 221 3.16 3.62 -8.00
N ASN A 222 2.34 4.18 -8.89
CA ASN A 222 2.14 5.62 -9.04
C ASN A 222 0.93 6.17 -8.26
N LYS A 223 0.35 5.41 -7.32
CA LYS A 223 -0.73 5.94 -6.49
C LYS A 223 -0.22 7.04 -5.57
N ASP A 224 -0.83 8.21 -5.69
CA ASP A 224 -0.59 9.33 -4.81
C ASP A 224 -1.42 9.15 -3.54
N LEU A 225 -0.73 8.88 -2.43
CA LEU A 225 -1.36 8.69 -1.12
C LEU A 225 -1.78 10.03 -0.50
N GLY A 226 -1.06 11.13 -0.82
CA GLY A 226 -1.35 12.47 -0.28
C GLY A 226 -2.65 13.07 -0.81
N LYS A 227 -3.07 12.70 -2.03
CA LYS A 227 -4.34 13.19 -2.62
C LYS A 227 -5.60 12.54 -2.04
N LYS A 228 -5.46 11.58 -1.13
CA LYS A 228 -6.59 10.83 -0.59
C LYS A 228 -7.04 11.30 0.78
N ILE A 229 -6.41 12.30 1.31
CA ILE A 229 -6.67 12.97 2.58
C ILE A 229 -7.00 14.42 2.31
#